data_d3c1ddf4e7800dfa79868a00af9b4530
#
_entry.id   d3c1ddf4e7800dfa79868a00af9b4530
#
_cell.length_a   1.000
_cell.length_b   1.000
_cell.length_c   1.000
_cell.angle_alpha   90.00
_cell.angle_beta   90.00
_cell.angle_gamma   90.00
#
_symmetry.space_group_name_H-M   'P 1'
#
loop_
_entity.id
_entity.type
_entity.pdbx_description
1 polymer ?
#
loop_
_entity_poly.entity_id
_entity_poly.type
_entity_poly.pdbx_seq_one_letter_code
_entity_poly.pdbx_strand_id
1 'polypeptide(L)' 'MEMVTFTGYIVELEPTRMRVAPNLDAEPFDGIVFHWEEPLREDETPLAVGQQVRVEHDEKMTRSLPPQATAYRVDVL' A
#
# COMPACT_ATOMS: atom_id res chain seq x y z
N MET A 1 -10.61 -7.04 15.48
CA MET A 1 -9.82 -6.90 14.26
C MET A 1 -8.72 -5.88 14.52
N GLU A 2 -7.49 -6.27 14.32
CA GLU A 2 -6.37 -5.37 14.51
C GLU A 2 -5.87 -4.86 13.18
N MET A 3 -5.45 -3.61 13.15
CA MET A 3 -4.80 -3.03 12.00
C MET A 3 -3.33 -2.88 12.27
N VAL A 4 -2.54 -3.09 11.24
CA VAL A 4 -1.09 -2.94 11.30
C VAL A 4 -0.66 -1.91 10.28
N THR A 5 0.55 -1.41 10.41
CA THR A 5 1.07 -0.41 9.48
C THR A 5 2.28 -0.94 8.74
N PHE A 6 2.42 -0.49 7.49
CA PHE A 6 3.57 -0.79 6.66
C PHE A 6 4.06 0.50 6.03
N THR A 7 5.34 0.77 6.18
CA THR A 7 5.97 1.97 5.60
C THR A 7 6.87 1.54 4.45
N GLY A 8 6.72 2.19 3.31
CA GLY A 8 7.52 1.89 2.14
C GLY A 8 7.25 2.89 1.02
N TYR A 9 7.60 2.49 -0.20
CA TYR A 9 7.48 3.34 -1.38
C TYR A 9 6.47 2.74 -2.35
N ILE A 10 5.66 3.58 -2.96
CA ILE A 10 4.74 3.14 -4.01
C ILE A 10 5.56 2.81 -5.25
N VAL A 11 5.54 1.56 -5.68
CA VAL A 11 6.26 1.11 -6.88
C VAL A 11 5.32 0.79 -8.04
N GLU A 12 4.04 0.57 -7.77
CA GLU A 12 2.99 0.43 -8.78
C GLU A 12 1.73 1.09 -8.24
N LEU A 13 0.96 1.72 -9.11
CA LEU A 13 -0.25 2.43 -8.71
C LEU A 13 -1.34 2.27 -9.75
N GLU A 14 -2.52 1.84 -9.29
CA GLU A 14 -3.74 1.73 -10.09
C GLU A 14 -4.86 2.44 -9.31
N PRO A 15 -6.03 2.70 -9.92
CA PRO A 15 -7.08 3.48 -9.26
C PRO A 15 -7.53 2.97 -7.89
N THR A 16 -7.57 1.65 -7.67
CA THR A 16 -8.02 1.08 -6.40
C THR A 16 -7.03 0.08 -5.82
N ARG A 17 -5.78 0.12 -6.30
CA ARG A 17 -4.75 -0.82 -5.88
C ARG A 17 -3.36 -0.21 -6.03
N MET A 18 -2.47 -0.55 -5.13
CA MET A 18 -1.07 -0.14 -5.25
C MET A 18 -0.18 -1.21 -4.63
N ARG A 19 1.06 -1.28 -5.11
CA ARG A 19 2.08 -2.10 -4.48
C ARG A 19 3.08 -1.19 -3.77
N VAL A 20 3.29 -1.45 -2.48
CA VAL A 20 4.22 -0.68 -1.65
C VAL A 20 5.34 -1.63 -1.22
N ALA A 21 6.57 -1.24 -1.50
CA ALA A 21 7.74 -2.05 -1.23
C ALA A 21 8.71 -1.33 -0.27
N PRO A 22 9.61 -2.08 0.39
CA PRO A 22 10.55 -1.47 1.34
C PRO A 22 11.50 -0.46 0.70
N ASN A 23 11.74 -0.58 -0.61
CA ASN A 23 12.60 0.34 -1.34
C ASN A 23 12.17 0.41 -2.79
N LEU A 24 12.72 1.40 -3.52
CA LEU A 24 12.35 1.65 -4.91
C LEU A 24 12.93 0.63 -5.89
N ASP A 25 13.95 -0.12 -5.49
CA ASP A 25 14.58 -1.14 -6.33
C ASP A 25 13.98 -2.53 -6.11
N ALA A 26 12.75 -2.58 -5.63
CA ALA A 26 12.10 -3.83 -5.28
C ALA A 26 11.87 -4.74 -6.49
N GLU A 27 12.03 -6.04 -6.27
CA GLU A 27 11.68 -7.04 -7.25
C GLU A 27 10.16 -7.11 -7.42
N PRO A 28 9.64 -7.65 -8.54
CA PRO A 28 8.19 -7.68 -8.78
C PRO A 28 7.35 -8.38 -7.69
N PHE A 29 7.96 -9.27 -6.91
CA PHE A 29 7.27 -10.00 -5.84
C PHE A 29 7.50 -9.41 -4.46
N ASP A 30 8.25 -8.30 -4.36
CA ASP A 30 8.52 -7.65 -3.07
C ASP A 30 7.40 -6.71 -2.67
N GLY A 31 7.26 -6.52 -1.36
CA GLY A 31 6.29 -5.60 -0.81
C GLY A 31 4.93 -6.22 -0.63
N ILE A 32 3.92 -5.37 -0.56
CA ILE A 32 2.54 -5.77 -0.33
C ILE A 32 1.66 -5.04 -1.34
N VAL A 33 0.73 -5.76 -1.95
CA VAL A 33 -0.29 -5.14 -2.80
C VAL A 33 -1.46 -4.78 -1.91
N PHE A 34 -1.76 -3.48 -1.83
CA PHE A 34 -2.90 -2.98 -1.08
C PHE A 34 -4.04 -2.65 -2.03
N HIS A 35 -5.25 -3.01 -1.65
CA HIS A 35 -6.44 -2.64 -2.41
C HIS A 35 -7.50 -2.05 -1.47
N TRP A 36 -8.39 -1.26 -2.03
CA TRP A 36 -9.43 -0.58 -1.27
C TRP A 36 -10.64 -0.34 -2.16
N GLU A 37 -11.80 -0.16 -1.53
CA GLU A 37 -13.05 0.12 -2.22
C GLU A 37 -13.53 1.55 -1.98
N GLU A 38 -13.11 2.15 -0.86
CA GLU A 38 -13.53 3.50 -0.49
C GLU A 38 -12.33 4.43 -0.47
N PRO A 39 -12.55 5.75 -0.56
CA PRO A 39 -11.44 6.70 -0.49
C PRO A 39 -10.62 6.51 0.77
N LEU A 40 -9.31 6.36 0.61
CA LEU A 40 -8.38 6.14 1.71
C LEU A 40 -7.95 7.44 2.40
N ARG A 41 -8.23 8.58 1.77
CA ARG A 41 -7.66 9.85 2.19
C ARG A 41 -8.70 10.94 2.06
N GLU A 42 -8.66 11.86 3.02
CA GLU A 42 -9.51 13.04 2.98
C GLU A 42 -8.81 14.24 2.32
N ASP A 43 -7.46 14.21 2.30
CA ASP A 43 -6.72 15.30 1.67
C ASP A 43 -6.67 15.11 0.14
N GLU A 44 -6.30 16.17 -0.56
CA GLU A 44 -6.30 16.21 -2.01
C GLU A 44 -4.95 15.84 -2.63
N THR A 45 -3.96 15.46 -1.83
CA THR A 45 -2.65 15.10 -2.35
C THR A 45 -2.76 13.79 -3.11
N PRO A 46 -2.52 13.79 -4.42
CA PRO A 46 -2.63 12.55 -5.19
C PRO A 46 -1.49 11.58 -4.84
N LEU A 47 -1.80 10.30 -4.91
CA LEU A 47 -0.77 9.27 -4.78
C LEU A 47 0.00 9.19 -6.10
N ALA A 48 1.27 8.86 -6.02
CA ALA A 48 2.12 8.70 -7.20
C ALA A 48 3.24 7.69 -6.91
N VAL A 49 3.68 7.03 -7.96
CA VAL A 49 4.83 6.12 -7.88
C VAL A 49 6.05 6.91 -7.41
N GLY A 50 6.81 6.32 -6.49
CA GLY A 50 8.00 6.94 -5.91
C GLY A 50 7.78 7.61 -4.57
N GLN A 51 6.53 7.83 -4.16
CA GLN A 51 6.24 8.42 -2.86
C GLN A 51 6.50 7.41 -1.74
N GLN A 52 7.02 7.92 -0.62
CA GLN A 52 7.08 7.15 0.60
C GLN A 52 5.76 7.30 1.32
N VAL A 53 5.17 6.19 1.72
CA VAL A 53 3.86 6.18 2.38
C VAL A 53 3.89 5.24 3.57
N ARG A 54 2.97 5.51 4.50
CA ARG A 54 2.66 4.60 5.59
C ARG A 54 1.21 4.16 5.41
N VAL A 55 1.01 2.85 5.30
CA VAL A 55 -0.31 2.26 5.04
C VAL A 55 -0.80 1.57 6.29
N GLU A 56 -2.02 1.89 6.71
CA GLU A 56 -2.71 1.17 7.77
C GLU A 56 -3.62 0.15 7.09
N HIS A 57 -3.42 -1.13 7.40
CA HIS A 57 -4.10 -2.20 6.69
C HIS A 57 -4.52 -3.34 7.63
N ASP A 58 -5.36 -4.22 7.12
CA ASP A 58 -5.78 -5.43 7.84
C ASP A 58 -4.56 -6.33 8.08
N GLU A 59 -4.47 -6.92 9.25
CA GLU A 59 -3.40 -7.86 9.56
C GLU A 59 -3.46 -9.13 8.70
N LYS A 60 -4.63 -9.43 8.14
CA LYS A 60 -4.78 -10.58 7.25
C LYS A 60 -4.26 -10.26 5.87
N MET A 61 -3.38 -11.11 5.38
CA MET A 61 -2.84 -10.99 4.04
C MET A 61 -2.94 -12.34 3.33
N THR A 62 -3.03 -12.30 2.01
CA THR A 62 -3.02 -13.53 1.23
C THR A 62 -1.62 -14.15 1.26
N ARG A 63 -1.54 -15.42 0.90
CA ARG A 63 -0.25 -16.14 0.83
C ARG A 63 0.40 -16.04 -0.55
N SER A 64 -0.11 -15.16 -1.40
CA SER A 64 0.48 -14.93 -2.73
C SER A 64 1.79 -14.15 -2.63
N LEU A 65 2.54 -14.08 -3.72
CA LEU A 65 3.73 -13.27 -3.84
C LEU A 65 3.58 -12.33 -5.03
N PRO A 66 3.49 -11.02 -4.76
CA PRO A 66 3.46 -10.41 -3.43
C PRO A 66 2.15 -10.68 -2.69
N PRO A 67 2.16 -10.65 -1.36
CA PRO A 67 0.93 -10.81 -0.59
C PRO A 67 0.02 -9.61 -0.80
N GLN A 68 -1.27 -9.81 -0.60
CA GLN A 68 -2.29 -8.77 -0.75
C GLN A 68 -3.00 -8.51 0.56
N ALA A 69 -3.33 -7.26 0.82
CA ALA A 69 -4.05 -6.85 2.01
C ALA A 69 -5.01 -5.72 1.69
N THR A 70 -6.03 -5.54 2.54
CA THR A 70 -6.95 -4.43 2.42
C THR A 70 -6.40 -3.23 3.17
N ALA A 71 -6.29 -2.10 2.48
CA ALA A 71 -5.82 -0.85 3.07
C ALA A 71 -6.99 -0.04 3.60
N TYR A 72 -6.81 0.59 4.75
CA TYR A 72 -7.82 1.44 5.37
C TYR A 72 -7.40 2.89 5.42
N ARG A 73 -6.10 3.16 5.42
CA ARG A 73 -5.59 4.53 5.46
C ARG A 73 -4.19 4.60 4.87
N VAL A 74 -3.91 5.68 4.13
CA VAL A 74 -2.58 5.94 3.58
C VAL A 74 -2.17 7.35 3.95
N ASP A 75 -0.98 7.48 4.52
CA ASP A 75 -0.36 8.78 4.81
C ASP A 75 0.88 8.91 3.95
N VAL A 76 0.99 10.02 3.22
CA VAL A 76 2.20 10.34 2.46
C VAL A 76 3.20 10.98 3.42
N LEU A 77 4.41 10.44 3.43
CA LEU A 77 5.45 10.89 4.34
C LEU A 77 6.39 11.92 3.70
#